data_785b4f5141a8307c5022680cb2610ced
#
_entry.id   785b4f5141a8307c5022680cb2610ced
#
_cell.length_a   1.000
_cell.length_b   1.000
_cell.length_c   1.000
_cell.angle_alpha   90.00
_cell.angle_beta   90.00
_cell.angle_gamma   90.00
#
_symmetry.space_group_name_H-M   'P 1'
#
loop_
_entity.id
_entity.type
_entity.pdbx_description
1 polymer ?
#
loop_
_entity_poly.entity_id
_entity_poly.type
_entity_poly.pdbx_seq_one_letter_code
_entity_poly.pdbx_strand_id
1 'polypeptide(L)'
;MAKLQDMFTQARRAQSGGGIGFLGKNRAESKAHAASIVVEFPSIVAGGVEAALKAGADGLLFDWNGQDEALLATVKQEIEAAKASNEGLIVGLRVTDGLDTLERENLSELKEMGIQYIILPFNAPVRLLAQEKELEKVITVPMRSGDLYPIFIRNLAAFDGISAVLLDFGVSEQLGTLTIEEALNYQAVREAVRFPAFFNVTEDLSEDDFYTLRTLGIQAVVLTASNSGDTTQIKTVRALLEKVYQEEKEKETSGPRRG
;
A
#
# COMPACT_ATOMS: atom_id res chain seq x y z
N MET A 1 17.66 -3.58 3.27
CA MET A 1 16.57 -2.62 2.98
C MET A 1 15.29 -3.15 3.60
N ALA A 2 14.45 -2.26 4.14
CA ALA A 2 13.10 -2.62 4.57
C ALA A 2 12.28 -3.08 3.35
N LYS A 3 11.42 -4.07 3.52
CA LYS A 3 10.60 -4.67 2.47
C LYS A 3 9.12 -4.38 2.70
N LEU A 4 8.29 -4.53 1.67
CA LEU A 4 6.83 -4.39 1.79
C LEU A 4 6.25 -5.21 2.95
N GLN A 5 6.76 -6.43 3.14
CA GLN A 5 6.35 -7.29 4.26
C GLN A 5 6.63 -6.66 5.63
N ASP A 6 7.70 -5.87 5.75
CA ASP A 6 8.02 -5.15 6.99
C ASP A 6 6.95 -4.09 7.28
N MET A 7 6.51 -3.33 6.26
CA MET A 7 5.44 -2.35 6.38
C MET A 7 4.12 -3.01 6.85
N PHE A 8 3.69 -4.09 6.19
CA PHE A 8 2.46 -4.80 6.57
C PHE A 8 2.51 -5.37 7.99
N THR A 9 3.70 -5.83 8.40
CA THR A 9 3.89 -6.37 9.75
C THR A 9 3.95 -5.27 10.80
N GLN A 10 4.59 -4.14 10.50
CA GLN A 10 4.71 -3.00 11.41
C GLN A 10 3.35 -2.36 11.70
N ALA A 11 2.48 -2.26 10.70
CA ALA A 11 1.12 -1.74 10.88
C ALA A 11 0.34 -2.50 11.96
N ARG A 12 0.53 -3.82 12.04
CA ARG A 12 -0.12 -4.69 13.03
C ARG A 12 0.62 -4.78 14.38
N ARG A 13 1.73 -4.08 14.54
CA ARG A 13 2.47 -4.01 15.80
C ARG A 13 2.33 -2.64 16.42
N ALA A 14 1.80 -2.57 17.64
CA ALA A 14 1.91 -1.35 18.42
C ALA A 14 3.39 -1.03 18.62
N GLN A 15 3.86 0.09 18.12
CA GLN A 15 5.18 0.58 18.46
C GLN A 15 5.07 1.19 19.87
N SER A 16 5.41 0.39 20.88
CA SER A 16 5.59 0.92 22.21
C SER A 16 6.77 1.90 22.17
N GLY A 17 6.53 3.16 22.48
CA GLY A 17 7.55 4.21 22.62
C GLY A 17 8.50 4.00 23.80
N GLY A 18 8.81 2.76 24.13
CA GLY A 18 9.63 2.32 25.25
C GLY A 18 11.09 2.08 24.88
N GLY A 19 11.80 3.11 24.49
CA GLY A 19 13.24 3.12 24.69
C GLY A 19 13.49 3.44 26.17
N ILE A 20 13.97 2.49 26.95
CA ILE A 20 14.60 2.72 28.25
C ILE A 20 15.88 3.53 27.99
N GLY A 21 15.74 4.81 27.75
CA GLY A 21 16.83 5.73 27.51
C GLY A 21 16.45 7.13 27.93
N PHE A 22 17.16 7.69 28.89
CA PHE A 22 16.99 9.00 29.53
C PHE A 22 17.02 10.21 28.57
N LEU A 23 17.07 10.01 27.25
CA LEU A 23 17.09 11.01 26.18
C LEU A 23 16.15 10.68 25.01
N GLY A 24 15.09 9.91 25.25
CA GLY A 24 14.10 9.60 24.22
C GLY A 24 13.30 10.83 23.82
N LYS A 25 13.50 11.32 22.60
CA LYS A 25 12.52 12.19 21.93
C LYS A 25 11.16 11.53 22.04
N ASN A 26 10.14 12.25 22.52
CA ASN A 26 8.74 11.83 22.58
C ASN A 26 8.25 11.45 21.15
N ARG A 27 8.48 10.22 20.75
CA ARG A 27 7.81 9.65 19.59
C ARG A 27 6.40 9.29 20.07
N ALA A 28 5.38 9.88 19.46
CA ALA A 28 4.01 9.53 19.76
C ALA A 28 3.85 7.99 19.64
N GLU A 29 3.25 7.37 20.64
CA GLU A 29 2.94 5.94 20.61
C GLU A 29 2.06 5.65 19.40
N SER A 30 2.59 4.92 18.43
CA SER A 30 1.82 4.52 17.25
C SER A 30 1.02 3.28 17.63
N LYS A 31 -0.31 3.38 17.58
CA LYS A 31 -1.20 2.25 17.81
C LYS A 31 -1.18 1.31 16.61
N ALA A 32 -1.32 0.01 16.88
CA ALA A 32 -1.48 -0.98 15.82
C ALA A 32 -2.82 -0.78 15.07
N HIS A 33 -2.81 -1.06 13.77
CA HIS A 33 -3.96 -0.90 12.89
C HIS A 33 -4.04 -2.05 11.88
N ALA A 34 -5.24 -2.29 11.34
CA ALA A 34 -5.55 -3.50 10.59
C ALA A 34 -4.84 -3.60 9.22
N ALA A 35 -4.56 -2.46 8.58
CA ALA A 35 -3.86 -2.39 7.30
C ALA A 35 -2.93 -1.17 7.26
N SER A 36 -1.85 -1.25 6.49
CA SER A 36 -0.94 -0.11 6.27
C SER A 36 -1.62 1.01 5.50
N ILE A 37 -1.21 2.25 5.76
CA ILE A 37 -1.66 3.43 5.01
C ILE A 37 -0.52 3.89 4.11
N VAL A 38 -0.73 3.83 2.81
CA VAL A 38 0.18 4.36 1.80
C VAL A 38 -0.45 5.62 1.21
N VAL A 39 0.31 6.71 1.19
CA VAL A 39 -0.15 7.96 0.59
C VAL A 39 0.49 8.14 -0.78
N GLU A 40 -0.37 8.24 -1.79
CA GLU A 40 -0.01 8.44 -3.18
C GLU A 40 0.05 9.93 -3.51
N PHE A 41 1.11 10.32 -4.18
CA PHE A 41 1.36 11.67 -4.66
C PHE A 41 1.39 11.69 -6.20
N PRO A 42 0.26 11.99 -6.87
CA PRO A 42 0.23 12.20 -8.33
C PRO A 42 1.05 13.42 -8.73
N SER A 43 1.20 14.36 -7.82
CA SER A 43 2.07 15.53 -7.94
C SER A 43 2.69 15.86 -6.58
N ILE A 44 3.93 16.32 -6.58
CA ILE A 44 4.65 16.66 -5.35
C ILE A 44 4.35 18.12 -4.98
N VAL A 45 3.76 18.29 -3.80
CA VAL A 45 3.51 19.60 -3.18
C VAL A 45 4.47 19.77 -2.01
N ALA A 46 5.12 20.92 -1.92
CA ALA A 46 6.09 21.20 -0.85
C ALA A 46 5.47 20.99 0.54
N GLY A 47 6.14 20.18 1.37
CA GLY A 47 5.69 19.83 2.71
C GLY A 47 4.57 18.77 2.77
N GLY A 48 4.03 18.32 1.63
CA GLY A 48 2.96 17.33 1.57
C GLY A 48 3.39 15.97 2.11
N VAL A 49 4.60 15.54 1.78
CA VAL A 49 5.19 14.28 2.25
C VAL A 49 5.36 14.30 3.78
N GLU A 50 5.91 15.37 4.33
CA GLU A 50 6.09 15.51 5.78
C GLU A 50 4.73 15.54 6.50
N ALA A 51 3.74 16.24 5.93
CA ALA A 51 2.38 16.31 6.48
C ALA A 51 1.71 14.93 6.50
N ALA A 52 1.83 14.14 5.43
CA ALA A 52 1.29 12.78 5.34
C ALA A 52 1.92 11.85 6.38
N LEU A 53 3.24 11.89 6.55
CA LEU A 53 3.94 11.10 7.55
C LEU A 53 3.54 11.49 8.99
N LYS A 54 3.39 12.78 9.26
CA LYS A 54 2.89 13.27 10.57
C LYS A 54 1.43 12.87 10.83
N ALA A 55 0.64 12.72 9.76
CA ALA A 55 -0.76 12.27 9.87
C ALA A 55 -0.90 10.76 10.06
N GLY A 56 0.18 9.99 9.89
CA GLY A 56 0.22 8.57 10.17
C GLY A 56 0.32 7.68 8.93
N ALA A 57 0.83 8.18 7.81
CA ALA A 57 1.20 7.34 6.67
C ALA A 57 2.33 6.38 7.04
N ASP A 58 2.21 5.11 6.64
CA ASP A 58 3.20 4.06 6.85
C ASP A 58 4.14 3.93 5.65
N GLY A 59 3.68 4.36 4.46
CA GLY A 59 4.44 4.35 3.22
C GLY A 59 4.05 5.49 2.29
N LEU A 60 4.90 5.74 1.31
CA LEU A 60 4.70 6.74 0.27
C LEU A 60 4.66 6.06 -1.10
N LEU A 61 3.89 6.64 -2.01
CA LEU A 61 3.81 6.22 -3.40
C LEU A 61 3.83 7.48 -4.28
N PHE A 62 4.71 7.52 -5.28
CA PHE A 62 4.78 8.60 -6.24
C PHE A 62 4.41 8.10 -7.63
N ASP A 63 3.71 8.90 -8.41
CA ASP A 63 3.44 8.60 -9.81
C ASP A 63 4.60 9.06 -10.70
N TRP A 64 4.94 8.23 -11.70
CA TRP A 64 5.98 8.52 -12.66
C TRP A 64 5.62 7.97 -14.04
N ASN A 65 5.85 8.77 -15.07
CA ASN A 65 5.52 8.43 -16.45
C ASN A 65 6.63 7.63 -17.19
N GLY A 66 7.63 7.15 -16.46
CA GLY A 66 8.72 6.36 -17.04
C GLY A 66 9.83 7.16 -17.73
N GLN A 67 9.69 8.47 -17.87
CA GLN A 67 10.63 9.33 -18.65
C GLN A 67 11.00 10.64 -17.97
N ASP A 68 10.23 11.11 -17.00
CA ASP A 68 10.44 12.43 -16.36
C ASP A 68 11.55 12.38 -15.31
N GLU A 69 12.78 12.72 -15.73
CA GLU A 69 13.95 12.78 -14.84
C GLU A 69 13.86 13.95 -13.82
N ALA A 70 13.21 15.06 -14.19
CA ALA A 70 13.05 16.19 -13.28
C ALA A 70 12.15 15.81 -12.09
N LEU A 71 11.08 15.08 -12.36
CA LEU A 71 10.22 14.53 -11.34
C LEU A 71 10.99 13.55 -10.45
N LEU A 72 11.78 12.65 -11.01
CA LEU A 72 12.62 11.71 -10.24
C LEU A 72 13.61 12.42 -9.33
N ALA A 73 14.23 13.52 -9.79
CA ALA A 73 15.13 14.31 -8.95
C ALA A 73 14.39 14.92 -7.75
N THR A 74 13.15 15.37 -7.95
CA THR A 74 12.30 15.89 -6.87
C THR A 74 11.88 14.78 -5.91
N VAL A 75 11.45 13.63 -6.43
CA VAL A 75 11.13 12.43 -5.63
C VAL A 75 12.31 12.03 -4.75
N LYS A 76 13.54 12.02 -5.29
CA LYS A 76 14.75 11.70 -4.54
C LYS A 76 14.96 12.63 -3.35
N GLN A 77 14.79 13.95 -3.54
CA GLN A 77 14.92 14.93 -2.46
C GLN A 77 13.89 14.69 -1.35
N GLU A 78 12.63 14.43 -1.72
CA GLU A 78 11.57 14.12 -0.74
C GLU A 78 11.86 12.81 0.03
N ILE A 79 12.38 11.78 -0.66
CA ILE A 79 12.78 10.53 -0.01
C ILE A 79 13.91 10.75 0.99
N GLU A 80 14.93 11.50 0.63
CA GLU A 80 16.07 11.79 1.50
C GLU A 80 15.62 12.54 2.75
N ALA A 81 14.77 13.57 2.58
CA ALA A 81 14.20 14.34 3.69
C ALA A 81 13.31 13.47 4.60
N ALA A 82 12.46 12.63 4.03
CA ALA A 82 11.56 11.74 4.76
C ALA A 82 12.32 10.66 5.54
N LYS A 83 13.34 10.04 4.94
CA LYS A 83 14.18 9.01 5.56
C LYS A 83 15.04 9.54 6.70
N ALA A 84 15.45 10.79 6.66
CA ALA A 84 16.14 11.43 7.78
C ALA A 84 15.31 11.41 9.08
N SER A 85 13.99 11.39 8.96
CA SER A 85 13.06 11.33 10.10
C SER A 85 12.55 9.92 10.39
N ASN A 86 12.56 9.02 9.40
CA ASN A 86 12.05 7.65 9.49
C ASN A 86 12.87 6.69 8.59
N GLU A 87 13.92 6.08 9.15
CA GLU A 87 14.80 5.14 8.43
C GLU A 87 14.07 3.91 7.88
N GLY A 88 12.96 3.50 8.51
CA GLY A 88 12.15 2.33 8.10
C GLY A 88 11.08 2.65 7.05
N LEU A 89 11.02 3.88 6.55
CA LEU A 89 10.01 4.31 5.60
C LEU A 89 10.09 3.51 4.29
N ILE A 90 8.95 3.00 3.87
CA ILE A 90 8.78 2.29 2.59
C ILE A 90 8.26 3.27 1.55
N VAL A 91 8.98 3.34 0.43
CA VAL A 91 8.65 4.24 -0.68
C VAL A 91 8.50 3.45 -1.97
N GLY A 92 7.40 3.68 -2.65
CA GLY A 92 7.10 3.10 -3.95
C GLY A 92 6.99 4.12 -5.06
N LEU A 93 7.00 3.62 -6.27
CA LEU A 93 6.78 4.39 -7.48
C LEU A 93 5.73 3.68 -8.34
N ARG A 94 4.67 4.37 -8.75
CA ARG A 94 3.72 3.87 -9.74
C ARG A 94 4.18 4.28 -11.12
N VAL A 95 4.43 3.30 -11.99
CA VAL A 95 4.80 3.57 -13.38
C VAL A 95 3.53 3.68 -14.20
N THR A 96 3.24 4.89 -14.69
CA THR A 96 2.00 5.19 -15.41
C THR A 96 2.14 5.08 -16.92
N ASP A 97 3.37 5.19 -17.45
CA ASP A 97 3.67 5.11 -18.89
C ASP A 97 5.14 4.69 -19.12
N GLY A 98 5.61 4.67 -20.37
CA GLY A 98 7.01 4.40 -20.72
C GLY A 98 7.53 3.00 -20.44
N LEU A 99 6.66 2.03 -20.19
CA LEU A 99 7.02 0.66 -19.77
C LEU A 99 7.89 -0.09 -20.78
N ASP A 100 7.72 0.19 -22.07
CA ASP A 100 8.46 -0.48 -23.14
C ASP A 100 9.92 -0.04 -23.19
N THR A 101 10.22 1.16 -22.70
CA THR A 101 11.57 1.74 -22.66
C THR A 101 12.30 1.49 -21.35
N LEU A 102 11.61 1.00 -20.32
CA LEU A 102 12.24 0.66 -19.06
C LEU A 102 13.15 -0.55 -19.20
N GLU A 103 14.40 -0.35 -18.83
CA GLU A 103 15.44 -1.37 -18.82
C GLU A 103 15.93 -1.63 -17.39
N ARG A 104 16.81 -2.61 -17.24
CA ARG A 104 17.37 -3.00 -15.95
C ARG A 104 18.11 -1.85 -15.28
N GLU A 105 18.81 -1.04 -16.05
CA GLU A 105 19.60 0.11 -15.60
C GLU A 105 18.69 1.13 -14.90
N ASN A 106 17.54 1.46 -15.52
CA ASN A 106 16.57 2.38 -14.93
C ASN A 106 16.03 1.83 -13.60
N LEU A 107 15.70 0.53 -13.53
CA LEU A 107 15.22 -0.09 -12.29
C LEU A 107 16.31 -0.11 -11.19
N SER A 108 17.57 -0.28 -11.56
CA SER A 108 18.69 -0.20 -10.62
C SER A 108 18.86 1.22 -10.07
N GLU A 109 18.74 2.24 -10.91
CA GLU A 109 18.77 3.65 -10.51
C GLU A 109 17.64 3.98 -9.54
N LEU A 110 16.40 3.55 -9.82
CA LEU A 110 15.27 3.73 -8.91
C LEU A 110 15.55 3.15 -7.52
N LYS A 111 16.09 1.94 -7.48
CA LYS A 111 16.49 1.30 -6.22
C LYS A 111 17.57 2.11 -5.49
N GLU A 112 18.61 2.60 -6.19
CA GLU A 112 19.67 3.42 -5.61
C GLU A 112 19.16 4.75 -5.06
N MET A 113 18.11 5.31 -5.66
CA MET A 113 17.38 6.48 -5.14
C MET A 113 16.61 6.19 -3.85
N GLY A 114 16.46 4.91 -3.50
CA GLY A 114 15.77 4.48 -2.28
C GLY A 114 14.30 4.11 -2.49
N ILE A 115 13.88 3.86 -3.71
CA ILE A 115 12.60 3.21 -4.04
C ILE A 115 12.71 1.73 -3.67
N GLN A 116 11.76 1.21 -2.90
CA GLN A 116 11.73 -0.19 -2.49
C GLN A 116 10.81 -1.04 -3.37
N TYR A 117 9.76 -0.46 -3.92
CA TYR A 117 8.85 -1.19 -4.80
C TYR A 117 8.34 -0.31 -5.95
N ILE A 118 7.93 -0.96 -7.03
CA ILE A 118 7.23 -0.31 -8.14
C ILE A 118 5.87 -0.97 -8.36
N ILE A 119 4.87 -0.15 -8.69
CA ILE A 119 3.56 -0.63 -9.14
C ILE A 119 3.53 -0.60 -10.65
N LEU A 120 3.29 -1.76 -11.25
CA LEU A 120 3.20 -1.96 -12.68
C LEU A 120 1.75 -2.24 -13.08
N PRO A 121 1.26 -1.70 -14.20
CA PRO A 121 -0.06 -2.06 -14.72
C PRO A 121 -0.08 -3.51 -15.22
N PHE A 122 -1.27 -4.08 -15.36
CA PHE A 122 -1.44 -5.50 -15.72
C PHE A 122 -0.93 -5.85 -17.14
N ASN A 123 -0.79 -4.86 -18.00
CA ASN A 123 -0.25 -5.02 -19.36
C ASN A 123 1.26 -4.73 -19.46
N ALA A 124 1.95 -4.58 -18.34
CA ALA A 124 3.39 -4.36 -18.32
C ALA A 124 4.16 -5.53 -18.98
N PRO A 125 5.30 -5.27 -19.65
CA PRO A 125 6.14 -6.32 -20.20
C PRO A 125 6.65 -7.27 -19.10
N VAL A 126 6.45 -8.59 -19.33
CA VAL A 126 6.84 -9.64 -18.36
C VAL A 126 8.32 -9.60 -17.97
N ARG A 127 9.19 -9.13 -18.88
CA ARG A 127 10.64 -9.00 -18.60
C ARG A 127 10.95 -8.16 -17.36
N LEU A 128 10.09 -7.17 -17.03
CA LEU A 128 10.28 -6.29 -15.87
C LEU A 128 10.19 -7.05 -14.53
N LEU A 129 9.50 -8.19 -14.49
CA LEU A 129 9.43 -9.03 -13.28
C LEU A 129 10.77 -9.69 -12.96
N ALA A 130 11.55 -10.03 -13.98
CA ALA A 130 12.83 -10.70 -13.82
C ALA A 130 14.01 -9.73 -13.56
N GLN A 131 13.82 -8.45 -13.89
CA GLN A 131 14.86 -7.43 -13.76
C GLN A 131 14.92 -6.87 -12.32
N GLU A 132 16.09 -6.51 -11.84
CA GLU A 132 16.37 -5.91 -10.53
C GLU A 132 15.55 -6.55 -9.39
N LYS A 133 15.98 -7.73 -8.93
CA LYS A 133 15.23 -8.56 -7.95
C LYS A 133 15.05 -7.93 -6.57
N GLU A 134 15.89 -6.96 -6.23
CA GLU A 134 15.80 -6.27 -4.93
C GLU A 134 14.76 -5.14 -4.93
N LEU A 135 14.34 -4.69 -6.12
CA LEU A 135 13.21 -3.78 -6.29
C LEU A 135 11.93 -4.61 -6.37
N GLU A 136 11.08 -4.55 -5.35
CA GLU A 136 9.85 -5.34 -5.26
C GLU A 136 8.83 -4.88 -6.31
N LYS A 137 8.08 -5.81 -6.91
CA LYS A 137 7.05 -5.51 -7.91
C LYS A 137 5.67 -5.77 -7.36
N VAL A 138 4.81 -4.78 -7.52
CA VAL A 138 3.39 -4.83 -7.25
C VAL A 138 2.65 -4.77 -8.58
N ILE A 139 1.74 -5.69 -8.82
CA ILE A 139 1.01 -5.75 -10.09
C ILE A 139 -0.42 -5.26 -9.88
N THR A 140 -0.85 -4.31 -10.69
CA THR A 140 -2.26 -3.89 -10.71
C THR A 140 -3.11 -4.99 -11.30
N VAL A 141 -4.05 -5.53 -10.54
CA VAL A 141 -4.98 -6.58 -10.96
C VAL A 141 -6.36 -5.96 -11.16
N PRO A 142 -6.81 -5.79 -12.43
CA PRO A 142 -8.13 -5.25 -12.71
C PRO A 142 -9.21 -6.27 -12.37
N MET A 143 -10.37 -5.81 -11.93
CA MET A 143 -11.55 -6.67 -11.86
C MET A 143 -12.09 -6.94 -13.26
N ARG A 144 -12.38 -8.21 -13.53
CA ARG A 144 -13.04 -8.64 -14.76
C ARG A 144 -14.18 -9.58 -14.42
N SER A 145 -15.29 -9.41 -15.13
CA SER A 145 -16.44 -10.32 -15.01
C SER A 145 -16.14 -11.66 -15.67
N GLY A 146 -16.72 -12.73 -15.13
CA GLY A 146 -16.71 -14.07 -15.68
C GLY A 146 -16.12 -15.13 -14.76
N ASP A 147 -16.78 -16.28 -14.68
CA ASP A 147 -16.47 -17.38 -13.74
C ASP A 147 -15.06 -17.96 -13.89
N LEU A 148 -14.45 -17.81 -15.05
CA LEU A 148 -13.10 -18.29 -15.33
C LEU A 148 -12.01 -17.32 -14.90
N TYR A 149 -12.35 -16.06 -14.57
CA TYR A 149 -11.34 -15.06 -14.24
C TYR A 149 -10.55 -15.39 -12.96
N PRO A 150 -11.14 -15.86 -11.86
CA PRO A 150 -10.39 -16.33 -10.70
C PRO A 150 -9.42 -17.46 -11.00
N ILE A 151 -9.80 -18.38 -11.93
CA ILE A 151 -8.92 -19.48 -12.38
C ILE A 151 -7.75 -18.93 -13.19
N PHE A 152 -8.01 -17.97 -14.07
CA PHE A 152 -6.99 -17.32 -14.89
C PHE A 152 -5.99 -16.56 -14.02
N ILE A 153 -6.47 -15.68 -13.12
CA ILE A 153 -5.61 -14.81 -12.32
C ILE A 153 -4.77 -15.58 -11.29
N ARG A 154 -5.19 -16.77 -10.89
CA ARG A 154 -4.40 -17.67 -10.04
C ARG A 154 -3.02 -17.95 -10.61
N ASN A 155 -2.89 -18.00 -11.94
CA ASN A 155 -1.62 -18.23 -12.61
C ASN A 155 -0.60 -17.12 -12.39
N LEU A 156 -1.01 -15.96 -11.85
CA LEU A 156 -0.09 -14.90 -11.46
C LEU A 156 0.96 -15.41 -10.44
N ALA A 157 0.58 -16.38 -9.60
CA ALA A 157 1.48 -17.00 -8.63
C ALA A 157 2.61 -17.84 -9.25
N ALA A 158 2.56 -18.12 -10.57
CA ALA A 158 3.64 -18.79 -11.28
C ALA A 158 4.80 -17.85 -11.66
N PHE A 159 4.62 -16.55 -11.55
CA PHE A 159 5.67 -15.58 -11.86
C PHE A 159 6.50 -15.25 -10.62
N ASP A 160 7.78 -15.51 -10.70
CA ASP A 160 8.75 -15.01 -9.73
C ASP A 160 8.89 -13.48 -9.82
N GLY A 161 9.18 -12.84 -8.69
CA GLY A 161 9.45 -11.40 -8.64
C GLY A 161 8.24 -10.53 -8.29
N ILE A 162 7.04 -11.10 -8.16
CA ILE A 162 5.86 -10.38 -7.66
C ILE A 162 5.84 -10.47 -6.12
N SER A 163 5.78 -9.32 -5.45
CA SER A 163 5.75 -9.24 -3.97
C SER A 163 4.36 -8.94 -3.43
N ALA A 164 3.55 -8.21 -4.18
CA ALA A 164 2.19 -7.84 -3.82
C ALA A 164 1.35 -7.50 -5.06
N VAL A 165 0.06 -7.25 -4.87
CA VAL A 165 -0.84 -6.76 -5.92
C VAL A 165 -1.56 -5.51 -5.47
N LEU A 166 -1.92 -4.67 -6.43
CA LEU A 166 -2.88 -3.58 -6.25
C LEU A 166 -4.19 -4.05 -6.90
N LEU A 167 -5.24 -4.18 -6.08
CA LEU A 167 -6.55 -4.59 -6.57
C LEU A 167 -7.29 -3.36 -7.12
N ASP A 168 -7.49 -3.35 -8.42
CA ASP A 168 -8.26 -2.33 -9.13
C ASP A 168 -9.66 -2.87 -9.43
N PHE A 169 -10.52 -2.80 -8.44
CA PHE A 169 -11.88 -3.33 -8.54
C PHE A 169 -12.89 -2.29 -9.05
N GLY A 170 -12.50 -1.03 -9.17
CA GLY A 170 -13.37 0.05 -9.64
C GLY A 170 -14.56 0.36 -8.71
N VAL A 171 -14.46 -0.03 -7.43
CA VAL A 171 -15.58 0.04 -6.45
C VAL A 171 -15.22 0.81 -5.19
N SER A 172 -14.15 1.57 -5.20
CA SER A 172 -13.72 2.35 -4.04
C SER A 172 -14.81 3.32 -3.51
N GLU A 173 -15.73 3.72 -4.38
CA GLU A 173 -16.84 4.62 -4.06
C GLU A 173 -18.10 3.88 -3.52
N GLN A 174 -18.09 2.55 -3.45
CA GLN A 174 -19.30 1.76 -3.19
C GLN A 174 -19.08 0.58 -2.23
N LEU A 175 -17.98 0.57 -1.48
CA LEU A 175 -17.61 -0.58 -0.64
C LEU A 175 -18.72 -0.96 0.36
N GLY A 176 -19.33 0.02 1.02
CA GLY A 176 -20.40 -0.20 2.00
C GLY A 176 -21.75 -0.58 1.38
N THR A 177 -21.89 -0.45 0.06
CA THR A 177 -23.15 -0.75 -0.66
C THR A 177 -23.06 -1.99 -1.54
N LEU A 178 -21.91 -2.70 -1.52
CA LEU A 178 -21.74 -3.94 -2.26
C LEU A 178 -22.79 -4.98 -1.89
N THR A 179 -23.38 -5.58 -2.91
CA THR A 179 -24.23 -6.75 -2.72
C THR A 179 -23.40 -7.96 -2.30
N ILE A 180 -24.03 -8.96 -1.71
CA ILE A 180 -23.36 -10.23 -1.35
C ILE A 180 -22.73 -10.88 -2.59
N GLU A 181 -23.39 -10.83 -3.72
CA GLU A 181 -22.90 -11.40 -4.98
C GLU A 181 -21.62 -10.70 -5.46
N GLU A 182 -21.61 -9.36 -5.45
CA GLU A 182 -20.42 -8.58 -5.79
C GLU A 182 -19.25 -8.86 -4.83
N ALA A 183 -19.54 -8.86 -3.53
CA ALA A 183 -18.54 -9.18 -2.51
C ALA A 183 -17.93 -10.58 -2.71
N LEU A 184 -18.75 -11.58 -3.06
CA LEU A 184 -18.27 -12.94 -3.35
C LEU A 184 -17.40 -12.97 -4.62
N ASN A 185 -17.74 -12.20 -5.66
CA ASN A 185 -16.93 -12.11 -6.87
C ASN A 185 -15.56 -11.48 -6.57
N TYR A 186 -15.51 -10.40 -5.77
CA TYR A 186 -14.25 -9.79 -5.35
C TYR A 186 -13.43 -10.73 -4.47
N GLN A 187 -14.08 -11.43 -3.54
CA GLN A 187 -13.42 -12.40 -2.68
C GLN A 187 -12.82 -13.55 -3.49
N ALA A 188 -13.52 -14.05 -4.51
CA ALA A 188 -13.01 -15.10 -5.38
C ALA A 188 -11.72 -14.68 -6.12
N VAL A 189 -11.68 -13.44 -6.63
CA VAL A 189 -10.47 -12.89 -7.27
C VAL A 189 -9.36 -12.68 -6.22
N ARG A 190 -9.71 -12.12 -5.06
CA ARG A 190 -8.76 -11.86 -3.97
C ARG A 190 -8.07 -13.14 -3.47
N GLU A 191 -8.82 -14.20 -3.27
CA GLU A 191 -8.27 -15.50 -2.84
C GLU A 191 -7.43 -16.17 -3.94
N ALA A 192 -7.85 -16.02 -5.20
CA ALA A 192 -7.10 -16.57 -6.32
C ALA A 192 -5.70 -15.97 -6.45
N VAL A 193 -5.57 -14.68 -6.22
CA VAL A 193 -4.31 -13.93 -6.36
C VAL A 193 -3.26 -14.35 -5.34
N ARG A 194 -3.62 -14.62 -4.09
CA ARG A 194 -2.75 -15.11 -2.98
C ARG A 194 -1.61 -14.19 -2.53
N PHE A 195 -1.36 -13.07 -3.19
CA PHE A 195 -0.37 -12.07 -2.77
C PHE A 195 -0.94 -11.10 -1.73
N PRO A 196 -0.10 -10.46 -0.91
CA PRO A 196 -0.52 -9.28 -0.15
C PRO A 196 -1.17 -8.25 -1.07
N ALA A 197 -2.25 -7.61 -0.62
CA ALA A 197 -3.04 -6.74 -1.47
C ALA A 197 -3.08 -5.30 -0.97
N PHE A 198 -2.82 -4.38 -1.90
CA PHE A 198 -3.14 -2.97 -1.80
C PHE A 198 -4.54 -2.73 -2.37
N PHE A 199 -5.20 -1.69 -1.89
CA PHE A 199 -6.49 -1.25 -2.37
C PHE A 199 -6.56 0.28 -2.41
N ASN A 200 -6.92 0.86 -3.58
CA ASN A 200 -7.11 2.30 -3.71
C ASN A 200 -8.39 2.74 -3.03
N VAL A 201 -8.30 3.83 -2.27
CA VAL A 201 -9.43 4.48 -1.62
C VAL A 201 -9.52 5.90 -2.14
N THR A 202 -10.59 6.23 -2.86
CA THR A 202 -10.79 7.53 -3.51
C THR A 202 -11.70 8.46 -2.72
N GLU A 203 -12.53 7.91 -1.81
CA GLU A 203 -13.51 8.66 -1.03
C GLU A 203 -13.32 8.47 0.47
N ASP A 204 -14.11 9.21 1.25
CA ASP A 204 -14.15 9.06 2.70
C ASP A 204 -14.77 7.71 3.07
N LEU A 205 -13.98 6.88 3.75
CA LEU A 205 -14.44 5.56 4.20
C LEU A 205 -15.31 5.66 5.44
N SER A 206 -16.42 4.95 5.42
CA SER A 206 -17.28 4.70 6.56
C SER A 206 -16.85 3.45 7.35
N GLU A 207 -17.48 3.20 8.48
CA GLU A 207 -17.25 1.98 9.26
C GLU A 207 -17.64 0.70 8.49
N ASP A 208 -18.71 0.77 7.69
CA ASP A 208 -19.19 -0.35 6.88
C ASP A 208 -18.23 -0.70 5.75
N ASP A 209 -17.58 0.30 5.15
CA ASP A 209 -16.54 0.10 4.13
C ASP A 209 -15.35 -0.67 4.71
N PHE A 210 -14.96 -0.37 5.95
CA PHE A 210 -13.87 -1.10 6.63
C PHE A 210 -14.21 -2.55 6.91
N TYR A 211 -15.46 -2.87 7.19
CA TYR A 211 -15.93 -4.25 7.31
C TYR A 211 -15.65 -5.03 6.01
N THR A 212 -15.98 -4.42 4.87
CA THR A 212 -15.75 -5.00 3.54
C THR A 212 -14.25 -5.16 3.25
N LEU A 213 -13.42 -4.13 3.46
CA LEU A 213 -11.96 -4.20 3.29
C LEU A 213 -11.32 -5.28 4.15
N ARG A 214 -11.77 -5.43 5.39
CA ARG A 214 -11.33 -6.48 6.29
C ARG A 214 -11.70 -7.87 5.75
N THR A 215 -12.93 -8.05 5.30
CA THR A 215 -13.42 -9.31 4.73
C THR A 215 -12.59 -9.72 3.51
N LEU A 216 -12.22 -8.75 2.67
CA LEU A 216 -11.33 -8.95 1.54
C LEU A 216 -9.85 -9.18 1.93
N GLY A 217 -9.50 -9.05 3.20
CA GLY A 217 -8.13 -9.29 3.67
C GLY A 217 -7.10 -8.36 3.04
N ILE A 218 -7.41 -7.05 2.99
CA ILE A 218 -6.52 -6.01 2.45
C ILE A 218 -5.40 -5.72 3.45
N GLN A 219 -4.14 -5.68 2.98
CA GLN A 219 -2.96 -5.39 3.81
C GLN A 219 -2.55 -3.93 3.78
N ALA A 220 -2.87 -3.19 2.72
CA ALA A 220 -2.60 -1.77 2.62
C ALA A 220 -3.72 -1.03 1.89
N VAL A 221 -4.09 0.13 2.39
CA VAL A 221 -4.95 1.08 1.69
C VAL A 221 -4.08 2.20 1.09
N VAL A 222 -4.39 2.59 -0.13
CA VAL A 222 -3.72 3.69 -0.84
C VAL A 222 -4.67 4.88 -0.87
N LEU A 223 -4.24 5.99 -0.30
CA LEU A 223 -4.97 7.26 -0.27
C LEU A 223 -4.26 8.26 -1.17
N THR A 224 -4.99 8.92 -2.05
CA THR A 224 -4.42 9.97 -2.89
C THR A 224 -4.25 11.27 -2.09
N ALA A 225 -3.04 11.82 -2.08
CA ALA A 225 -2.75 13.08 -1.40
C ALA A 225 -3.56 14.23 -2.01
N SER A 226 -4.18 15.03 -1.16
CA SER A 226 -4.84 16.26 -1.60
C SER A 226 -3.81 17.31 -2.02
N ASN A 227 -4.05 17.96 -3.15
CA ASN A 227 -3.24 19.10 -3.61
C ASN A 227 -3.24 20.30 -2.64
N SER A 228 -4.20 20.35 -1.72
CA SER A 228 -4.28 21.37 -0.67
C SER A 228 -3.40 21.06 0.55
N GLY A 229 -2.78 19.87 0.62
CA GLY A 229 -2.04 19.40 1.78
C GLY A 229 -2.95 19.01 2.96
N ASP A 230 -4.26 18.83 2.72
CA ASP A 230 -5.19 18.35 3.75
C ASP A 230 -4.90 16.88 4.09
N THR A 231 -4.72 16.60 5.37
CA THR A 231 -4.41 15.28 5.90
C THR A 231 -5.57 14.69 6.71
N THR A 232 -6.75 15.29 6.65
CA THR A 232 -7.93 14.87 7.42
C THR A 232 -8.31 13.44 7.08
N GLN A 233 -8.34 13.08 5.80
CA GLN A 233 -8.64 11.72 5.34
C GLN A 233 -7.66 10.70 5.91
N ILE A 234 -6.35 10.98 5.91
CA ILE A 234 -5.33 10.08 6.47
C ILE A 234 -5.60 9.79 7.95
N LYS A 235 -5.91 10.83 8.73
CA LYS A 235 -6.21 10.70 10.16
C LYS A 235 -7.50 9.92 10.42
N THR A 236 -8.53 10.18 9.62
CA THR A 236 -9.82 9.48 9.72
C THR A 236 -9.65 8.00 9.42
N VAL A 237 -9.01 7.67 8.29
CA VAL A 237 -8.72 6.28 7.90
C VAL A 237 -7.87 5.59 8.95
N ARG A 238 -6.86 6.27 9.49
CA ARG A 238 -6.01 5.74 10.57
C ARG A 238 -6.85 5.36 11.80
N ALA A 239 -7.69 6.25 12.26
CA ALA A 239 -8.53 6.00 13.44
C ALA A 239 -9.49 4.82 13.22
N LEU A 240 -10.06 4.68 12.03
CA LEU A 240 -10.94 3.57 11.68
C LEU A 240 -10.17 2.24 11.62
N LEU A 241 -8.98 2.20 11.02
CA LEU A 241 -8.14 1.00 10.98
C LEU A 241 -7.67 0.57 12.38
N GLU A 242 -7.37 1.51 13.26
CA GLU A 242 -7.05 1.23 14.66
C GLU A 242 -8.26 0.60 15.39
N LYS A 243 -9.47 1.12 15.17
CA LYS A 243 -10.70 0.57 15.74
C LYS A 243 -10.96 -0.87 15.27
N VAL A 244 -10.89 -1.11 13.96
CA VAL A 244 -11.06 -2.44 13.37
C VAL A 244 -10.06 -3.44 13.96
N TYR A 245 -8.82 -3.06 14.13
CA TYR A 245 -7.80 -3.91 14.73
C TYR A 245 -8.11 -4.28 16.18
N GLN A 246 -8.60 -3.34 16.98
CA GLN A 246 -9.00 -3.61 18.37
C GLN A 246 -10.16 -4.61 18.44
N GLU A 247 -11.17 -4.44 17.59
CA GLU A 247 -12.30 -5.37 17.50
C GLU A 247 -11.87 -6.79 17.07
N GLU A 248 -10.92 -6.92 16.15
CA GLU A 248 -10.35 -8.22 15.77
C GLU A 248 -9.71 -8.91 16.99
N LYS A 249 -8.90 -8.16 17.72
CA LYS A 249 -8.18 -8.67 18.89
C LYS A 249 -9.11 -9.08 20.03
N GLU A 250 -10.17 -8.34 20.26
CA GLU A 250 -11.20 -8.69 21.24
C GLU A 250 -11.94 -9.98 20.88
N LYS A 251 -12.26 -10.18 19.60
CA LYS A 251 -12.90 -11.41 19.10
C LYS A 251 -11.98 -12.62 19.23
N GLU A 252 -10.68 -12.47 18.96
CA GLU A 252 -9.70 -13.55 19.14
C GLU A 252 -9.55 -13.95 20.62
N THR A 253 -9.61 -12.99 21.54
CA THR A 253 -9.46 -13.24 22.97
C THR A 253 -10.74 -13.77 23.62
N SER A 254 -11.90 -13.44 23.07
CA SER A 254 -13.23 -13.86 23.59
C SER A 254 -13.75 -15.16 22.98
N GLY A 255 -13.08 -15.73 21.98
CA GLY A 255 -13.45 -16.99 21.36
C GLY A 255 -13.38 -18.15 22.35
N PRO A 256 -14.29 -19.15 22.29
CA PRO A 256 -14.29 -20.28 23.20
C PRO A 256 -12.95 -21.02 23.09
N ARG A 257 -12.21 -21.12 24.20
CA ARG A 257 -11.08 -22.02 24.31
C ARG A 257 -11.58 -23.42 23.95
N ARG A 258 -11.21 -23.90 22.76
CA ARG A 258 -11.40 -25.31 22.40
C ARG A 258 -10.59 -26.13 23.41
N GLY A 259 -11.30 -26.72 24.37
CA GLY A 259 -10.78 -27.73 25.25
C GLY A 259 -10.53 -29.03 24.51
#